data_a9d60cfb6a1467b7a7581076817e7078
#
_entry.id   a9d60cfb6a1467b7a7581076817e7078
#
_cell.length_a   1.000
_cell.length_b   1.000
_cell.length_c   1.000
_cell.angle_alpha   90.00
_cell.angle_beta   90.00
_cell.angle_gamma   90.00
#
_symmetry.space_group_name_H-M   'P 1'
#
loop_
_entity.id
_entity.type
_entity.pdbx_description
1 polymer ?
#
loop_
_entity_poly.entity_id
_entity_poly.type
_entity_poly.pdbx_seq_one_letter_code
_entity_poly.pdbx_strand_id
1 'polypeptide(L)'
;MLYFGECVLVYSKIVCNGLWFVYNVAMDRKQLTKQLNNQTLIIWDNLCELYSPLTKYNPPIIEINGRIYRTAGRCHQEDNLIHMGYKFFLYSKEFYNNMFNIILPHEIIHQADYNLFGLSEATCGHGKKWQEIMINYGLSPDKHHNMWIK
;
A
#
# COMPACT_ATOMS: atom_id res chain seq x y z
N MET A 1 14.74 -0.50 37.59
CA MET A 1 13.66 -1.10 36.78
C MET A 1 13.68 -0.41 35.43
N LEU A 2 14.34 -1.01 34.45
CA LEU A 2 14.57 -0.42 33.14
C LEU A 2 13.48 -0.94 32.18
N TYR A 3 12.62 -0.05 31.74
CA TYR A 3 11.68 -0.32 30.66
C TYR A 3 12.45 -0.33 29.33
N PHE A 4 12.61 -1.50 28.74
CA PHE A 4 13.03 -1.63 27.36
C PHE A 4 11.85 -1.31 26.47
N GLY A 5 11.85 -0.10 25.89
CA GLY A 5 10.98 0.22 24.77
C GLY A 5 11.35 -0.67 23.59
N GLU A 6 10.35 -1.27 22.95
CA GLU A 6 10.50 -2.03 21.72
C GLU A 6 11.06 -1.12 20.64
N CYS A 7 12.39 -1.17 20.46
CA CYS A 7 13.07 -0.58 19.32
C CYS A 7 12.75 -1.45 18.10
N VAL A 8 11.85 -0.99 17.25
CA VAL A 8 11.69 -1.55 15.90
C VAL A 8 12.92 -1.12 15.10
N LEU A 9 13.97 -1.94 15.12
CA LEU A 9 15.17 -1.77 14.30
C LEU A 9 14.82 -2.08 12.84
N VAL A 10 14.40 -1.07 12.09
CA VAL A 10 14.06 -1.23 10.69
C VAL A 10 15.29 -1.15 9.77
N TYR A 11 16.40 -0.55 10.19
CA TYR A 11 17.66 -0.52 9.43
C TYR A 11 18.87 -0.27 10.36
N SER A 12 19.78 -1.23 10.48
CA SER A 12 21.13 -0.98 10.97
C SER A 12 22.07 -0.71 9.80
N LYS A 13 22.63 0.50 9.73
CA LYS A 13 23.75 0.81 8.83
C LYS A 13 25.05 0.46 9.57
N ILE A 14 25.79 -0.52 9.06
CA ILE A 14 27.18 -0.74 9.47
C ILE A 14 28.07 -0.19 8.37
N VAL A 15 28.88 0.80 8.71
CA VAL A 15 29.90 1.37 7.81
C VAL A 15 31.22 0.64 8.10
N CYS A 16 31.63 -0.24 7.19
CA CYS A 16 32.99 -0.76 7.15
C CYS A 16 33.62 -0.42 5.81
N ASN A 17 34.70 0.33 5.83
CA ASN A 17 35.59 0.60 4.68
C ASN A 17 34.93 1.23 3.45
N GLY A 18 34.10 2.27 3.64
CA GLY A 18 33.56 3.05 2.53
C GLY A 18 32.51 2.37 1.66
N LEU A 19 32.16 1.10 1.94
CA LEU A 19 31.09 0.36 1.26
C LEU A 19 29.85 0.33 2.15
N TRP A 20 28.75 0.86 1.63
CA TRP A 20 27.43 0.82 2.27
C TRP A 20 26.83 -0.58 2.04
N PHE A 21 26.96 -1.47 3.01
CA PHE A 21 26.15 -2.69 3.03
C PHE A 21 24.80 -2.36 3.61
N VAL A 22 23.79 -2.31 2.76
CA VAL A 22 22.39 -2.38 3.21
C VAL A 22 22.15 -3.84 3.59
N TYR A 23 22.17 -4.16 4.88
CA TYR A 23 21.62 -5.41 5.37
C TYR A 23 20.11 -5.33 5.17
N ASN A 24 19.62 -5.88 4.06
CA ASN A 24 18.24 -6.31 3.97
C ASN A 24 18.08 -7.44 4.98
N VAL A 25 17.73 -7.13 6.21
CA VAL A 25 17.05 -8.12 7.05
C VAL A 25 15.86 -8.54 6.21
N ALA A 26 15.86 -9.79 5.74
CA ALA A 26 14.77 -10.32 4.94
C ALA A 26 13.49 -10.08 5.76
N MET A 27 12.74 -9.04 5.38
CA MET A 27 11.53 -8.71 6.10
C MET A 27 10.60 -9.90 5.96
N ASP A 28 10.26 -10.51 7.08
CA ASP A 28 9.35 -11.63 7.10
C ASP A 28 8.03 -11.21 6.46
N ARG A 29 7.61 -11.92 5.41
CA ARG A 29 6.35 -11.63 4.70
C ARG A 29 5.16 -11.61 5.65
N LYS A 30 5.17 -12.43 6.69
CA LYS A 30 4.10 -12.49 7.69
C LYS A 30 4.03 -11.18 8.49
N GLN A 31 5.17 -10.64 8.89
CA GLN A 31 5.24 -9.36 9.60
C GLN A 31 4.82 -8.21 8.69
N LEU A 32 5.28 -8.20 7.43
CA LEU A 32 4.89 -7.19 6.44
C LEU A 32 3.38 -7.24 6.15
N THR A 33 2.81 -8.44 5.99
CA THR A 33 1.35 -8.61 5.81
C THR A 33 0.58 -8.06 7.00
N LYS A 34 1.05 -8.30 8.23
CA LYS A 34 0.41 -7.75 9.43
C LYS A 34 0.44 -6.22 9.44
N GLN A 35 1.58 -5.60 9.06
CA GLN A 35 1.70 -4.14 8.98
C GLN A 35 0.76 -3.57 7.91
N LEU A 36 0.70 -4.19 6.74
CA LEU A 36 -0.19 -3.76 5.65
C LEU A 36 -1.67 -3.86 6.07
N ASN A 37 -2.07 -4.96 6.72
CA ASN A 37 -3.43 -5.11 7.20
C ASN A 37 -3.79 -4.05 8.26
N ASN A 38 -2.90 -3.75 9.20
CA ASN A 38 -3.14 -2.70 10.17
C ASN A 38 -3.29 -1.32 9.50
N GLN A 39 -2.43 -1.01 8.54
CA GLN A 39 -2.52 0.25 7.79
C GLN A 39 -3.78 0.31 6.93
N THR A 40 -4.20 -0.82 6.35
CA THR A 40 -5.45 -0.90 5.58
C THR A 40 -6.67 -0.57 6.42
N LEU A 41 -6.75 -1.04 7.66
CA LEU A 41 -7.84 -0.70 8.57
C LEU A 41 -7.89 0.81 8.84
N ILE A 42 -6.75 1.44 9.09
CA ILE A 42 -6.68 2.90 9.31
C ILE A 42 -7.14 3.68 8.07
N ILE A 43 -6.67 3.28 6.88
CA ILE A 43 -7.06 3.92 5.62
C ILE A 43 -8.57 3.73 5.38
N TRP A 44 -9.08 2.53 5.61
CA TRP A 44 -10.50 2.23 5.41
C TRP A 44 -11.40 3.01 6.35
N ASP A 45 -11.04 3.11 7.62
CA ASP A 45 -11.77 3.90 8.61
C ASP A 45 -11.82 5.39 8.21
N ASN A 46 -10.70 5.97 7.77
CA ASN A 46 -10.65 7.34 7.25
C ASN A 46 -11.54 7.51 6.00
N LEU A 47 -11.58 6.53 5.10
CA LEU A 47 -12.47 6.55 3.94
C LEU A 47 -13.93 6.43 4.34
N CYS A 48 -14.27 5.65 5.36
CA CYS A 48 -15.62 5.54 5.92
C CYS A 48 -16.08 6.86 6.56
N GLU A 49 -15.18 7.62 7.18
CA GLU A 49 -15.47 8.97 7.68
C GLU A 49 -15.80 9.96 6.55
N LEU A 50 -15.05 9.89 5.43
CA LEU A 50 -15.29 10.72 4.26
C LEU A 50 -16.52 10.29 3.46
N TYR A 51 -16.77 8.98 3.41
CA TYR A 51 -17.82 8.36 2.59
C TYR A 51 -18.61 7.35 3.42
N SER A 52 -19.57 7.80 4.19
CA SER A 52 -20.38 6.97 5.10
C SER A 52 -21.01 5.71 4.47
N PRO A 53 -21.37 5.65 3.16
CA PRO A 53 -21.85 4.41 2.56
C PRO A 53 -20.84 3.27 2.54
N LEU A 54 -19.53 3.54 2.74
CA LEU A 54 -18.49 2.50 2.82
C LEU A 54 -18.59 1.67 4.11
N THR A 55 -19.21 2.18 5.16
CA THR A 55 -19.34 1.48 6.46
C THR A 55 -20.04 0.13 6.39
N LYS A 56 -20.82 -0.13 5.33
CA LYS A 56 -21.50 -1.41 5.08
C LYS A 56 -20.62 -2.45 4.38
N TYR A 57 -19.40 -2.07 3.95
CA TYR A 57 -18.45 -2.97 3.30
C TYR A 57 -17.27 -3.27 4.21
N ASN A 58 -16.72 -4.45 4.07
CA ASN A 58 -15.48 -4.81 4.75
C ASN A 58 -14.27 -4.18 4.05
N PRO A 59 -13.19 -3.83 4.80
CA PRO A 59 -11.93 -3.43 4.20
C PRO A 59 -11.38 -4.54 3.29
N PRO A 60 -10.61 -4.20 2.24
CA PRO A 60 -10.04 -5.20 1.35
C PRO A 60 -8.99 -6.07 2.06
N ILE A 61 -8.86 -7.31 1.60
CA ILE A 61 -7.84 -8.25 2.03
C ILE A 61 -6.53 -7.90 1.31
N ILE A 62 -5.42 -7.86 2.04
CA ILE A 62 -4.10 -7.60 1.45
C ILE A 62 -3.29 -8.89 1.38
N GLU A 63 -2.78 -9.19 0.19
CA GLU A 63 -1.86 -10.30 -0.03
C GLU A 63 -0.55 -9.81 -0.67
N ILE A 64 0.57 -10.31 -0.16
CA ILE A 64 1.89 -10.05 -0.73
C ILE A 64 2.15 -11.08 -1.82
N ASN A 65 2.34 -10.59 -3.04
CA ASN A 65 2.57 -11.42 -4.21
C ASN A 65 4.01 -11.29 -4.72
N GLY A 66 4.77 -12.39 -4.64
CA GLY A 66 6.14 -12.44 -5.12
C GLY A 66 6.29 -12.53 -6.64
N ARG A 67 5.20 -12.78 -7.38
CA ARG A 67 5.19 -12.92 -8.84
C ARG A 67 4.87 -11.62 -9.57
N ILE A 68 4.34 -10.62 -8.87
CA ILE A 68 4.09 -9.28 -9.43
C ILE A 68 5.40 -8.52 -9.48
N TYR A 69 5.82 -8.14 -10.69
CA TYR A 69 7.09 -7.43 -10.92
C TYR A 69 6.96 -6.23 -11.88
N ARG A 70 5.81 -6.03 -12.51
CA ARG A 70 5.55 -4.89 -13.41
C ARG A 70 4.76 -3.78 -12.75
N THR A 71 3.90 -4.11 -11.80
CA THR A 71 3.06 -3.17 -11.06
C THR A 71 3.33 -3.32 -9.57
N ALA A 72 3.35 -2.22 -8.84
CA ALA A 72 3.60 -2.22 -7.40
C ALA A 72 2.40 -2.78 -6.60
N GLY A 73 1.18 -2.50 -7.05
CA GLY A 73 -0.07 -3.01 -6.50
C GLY A 73 -1.06 -3.39 -7.59
N ARG A 74 -2.10 -4.12 -7.21
CA ARG A 74 -3.25 -4.45 -8.06
C ARG A 74 -4.48 -4.73 -7.20
N CYS A 75 -5.55 -3.99 -7.41
CA CYS A 75 -6.85 -4.24 -6.81
C CYS A 75 -7.67 -5.19 -7.67
N HIS A 76 -8.18 -6.26 -7.05
CA HIS A 76 -9.17 -7.19 -7.60
C HIS A 76 -10.51 -6.87 -6.94
N GLN A 77 -11.23 -5.93 -7.52
CA GLN A 77 -12.38 -5.27 -6.91
C GLN A 77 -13.52 -6.23 -6.60
N GLU A 78 -13.80 -7.18 -7.49
CA GLU A 78 -14.86 -8.19 -7.30
C GLU A 78 -14.56 -9.15 -6.15
N ASP A 79 -13.28 -9.42 -5.90
CA ASP A 79 -12.81 -10.32 -4.85
C ASP A 79 -12.54 -9.61 -3.51
N ASN A 80 -12.67 -8.28 -3.47
CA ASN A 80 -12.26 -7.44 -2.33
C ASN A 80 -10.81 -7.73 -1.89
N LEU A 81 -9.90 -7.89 -2.86
CA LEU A 81 -8.54 -8.36 -2.68
C LEU A 81 -7.54 -7.41 -3.34
N ILE A 82 -6.46 -7.09 -2.64
CA ILE A 82 -5.35 -6.29 -3.15
C ILE A 82 -4.07 -7.12 -3.08
N HIS A 83 -3.41 -7.27 -4.23
CA HIS A 83 -2.06 -7.84 -4.29
C HIS A 83 -1.02 -6.72 -4.25
N MET A 84 -0.05 -6.85 -3.35
CA MET A 84 1.12 -5.96 -3.23
C MET A 84 2.38 -6.67 -3.68
N GLY A 85 3.16 -6.05 -4.55
CA GLY A 85 4.37 -6.63 -5.11
C GLY A 85 5.51 -6.69 -4.09
N TYR A 86 5.94 -7.90 -3.67
CA TYR A 86 6.93 -8.08 -2.60
C TYR A 86 8.26 -7.40 -2.88
N LYS A 87 8.78 -7.50 -4.10
CA LYS A 87 10.08 -6.95 -4.46
C LYS A 87 10.18 -5.42 -4.33
N PHE A 88 9.05 -4.70 -4.44
CA PHE A 88 9.04 -3.26 -4.28
C PHE A 88 9.34 -2.83 -2.84
N PHE A 89 8.93 -3.63 -1.85
CA PHE A 89 9.29 -3.39 -0.45
C PHE A 89 10.78 -3.60 -0.17
N LEU A 90 11.45 -4.43 -0.96
CA LEU A 90 12.86 -4.79 -0.78
C LEU A 90 13.83 -3.92 -1.59
N TYR A 91 13.33 -3.14 -2.55
CA TYR A 91 14.16 -2.42 -3.51
C TYR A 91 14.95 -1.27 -2.88
N SER A 92 14.27 -0.41 -2.12
CA SER A 92 14.88 0.71 -1.39
C SER A 92 13.98 1.17 -0.24
N LYS A 93 14.54 1.96 0.69
CA LYS A 93 13.75 2.60 1.76
C LYS A 93 12.68 3.53 1.19
N GLU A 94 12.99 4.25 0.12
CA GLU A 94 12.04 5.12 -0.56
C GLU A 94 10.87 4.32 -1.13
N PHE A 95 11.14 3.21 -1.84
CA PHE A 95 10.11 2.32 -2.36
C PHE A 95 9.27 1.71 -1.24
N TYR A 96 9.90 1.26 -0.15
CA TYR A 96 9.19 0.78 1.02
C TYR A 96 8.18 1.81 1.55
N ASN A 97 8.61 3.06 1.73
CA ASN A 97 7.73 4.13 2.19
C ASN A 97 6.62 4.43 1.17
N ASN A 98 6.93 4.45 -0.12
CA ASN A 98 5.95 4.69 -1.17
C ASN A 98 4.91 3.57 -1.26
N MET A 99 5.30 2.31 -0.98
CA MET A 99 4.36 1.18 -0.93
C MET A 99 3.28 1.40 0.13
N PHE A 100 3.61 1.95 1.30
CA PHE A 100 2.65 2.22 2.36
C PHE A 100 1.89 3.53 2.17
N ASN A 101 2.57 4.59 1.72
CA ASN A 101 2.01 5.94 1.73
C ASN A 101 1.31 6.33 0.43
N ILE A 102 1.62 5.64 -0.67
CA ILE A 102 1.09 5.97 -2.01
C ILE A 102 0.37 4.76 -2.61
N ILE A 103 1.06 3.62 -2.75
CA ILE A 103 0.51 2.47 -3.48
C ILE A 103 -0.64 1.82 -2.73
N LEU A 104 -0.47 1.52 -1.45
CA LEU A 104 -1.52 0.88 -0.65
C LEU A 104 -2.81 1.71 -0.62
N PRO A 105 -2.80 3.01 -0.27
CA PRO A 105 -4.03 3.80 -0.31
C PRO A 105 -4.58 3.98 -1.73
N HIS A 106 -3.76 4.05 -2.78
CA HIS A 106 -4.21 4.07 -4.16
C HIS A 106 -5.05 2.82 -4.51
N GLU A 107 -4.55 1.64 -4.16
CA GLU A 107 -5.28 0.38 -4.42
C GLU A 107 -6.55 0.25 -3.56
N ILE A 108 -6.50 0.70 -2.30
CA ILE A 108 -7.68 0.71 -1.42
C ILE A 108 -8.76 1.66 -1.96
N ILE A 109 -8.37 2.81 -2.52
CA ILE A 109 -9.30 3.75 -3.14
C ILE A 109 -9.95 3.15 -4.40
N HIS A 110 -9.27 2.28 -5.15
CA HIS A 110 -9.92 1.52 -6.22
C HIS A 110 -11.05 0.62 -5.68
N GLN A 111 -10.85 -0.01 -4.53
CA GLN A 111 -11.91 -0.80 -3.90
C GLN A 111 -13.06 0.08 -3.40
N ALA A 112 -12.74 1.25 -2.82
CA ALA A 112 -13.75 2.19 -2.36
C ALA A 112 -14.59 2.74 -3.53
N ASP A 113 -13.96 3.11 -4.64
CA ASP A 113 -14.64 3.57 -5.87
C ASP A 113 -15.60 2.51 -6.40
N TYR A 114 -15.14 1.25 -6.47
CA TYR A 114 -15.97 0.12 -6.87
C TYR A 114 -17.18 -0.09 -5.94
N ASN A 115 -16.97 -0.04 -4.64
CA ASN A 115 -18.03 -0.24 -3.65
C ASN A 115 -19.08 0.89 -3.68
N LEU A 116 -18.65 2.12 -4.00
CA LEU A 116 -19.54 3.28 -4.05
C LEU A 116 -20.29 3.40 -5.40
N PHE A 117 -19.62 3.09 -6.50
CA PHE A 117 -20.10 3.46 -7.84
C PHE A 117 -20.15 2.30 -8.85
N GLY A 118 -19.63 1.13 -8.48
CA GLY A 118 -19.52 -0.03 -9.37
C GLY A 118 -18.36 0.07 -10.36
N LEU A 119 -18.27 -0.90 -11.27
CA LEU A 119 -17.25 -0.92 -12.32
C LEU A 119 -17.49 0.21 -13.35
N SER A 120 -16.45 1.01 -13.57
CA SER A 120 -16.43 1.95 -14.69
C SER A 120 -15.60 1.36 -15.83
N GLU A 121 -16.27 0.90 -16.90
CA GLU A 121 -15.60 0.34 -18.08
C GLU A 121 -14.76 1.36 -18.84
N ALA A 122 -15.11 2.65 -18.76
CA ALA A 122 -14.54 3.70 -19.63
C ALA A 122 -13.15 4.17 -19.25
N THR A 123 -12.61 3.84 -18.07
CA THR A 123 -11.43 4.54 -17.51
C THR A 123 -10.36 3.64 -16.89
N CYS A 124 -10.46 2.33 -17.07
CA CYS A 124 -9.55 1.37 -16.43
C CYS A 124 -9.37 1.62 -14.91
N GLY A 125 -10.45 2.01 -14.23
CA GLY A 125 -10.45 2.27 -12.80
C GLY A 125 -9.90 3.63 -12.34
N HIS A 126 -9.47 4.52 -13.24
CA HIS A 126 -8.96 5.86 -12.88
C HIS A 126 -9.87 6.99 -13.38
N GLY A 127 -11.19 6.78 -13.28
CA GLY A 127 -12.20 7.75 -13.68
C GLY A 127 -12.30 8.96 -12.75
N LYS A 128 -13.20 9.90 -13.08
CA LYS A 128 -13.40 11.13 -12.29
C LYS A 128 -13.74 10.83 -10.83
N LYS A 129 -14.54 9.80 -10.57
CA LYS A 129 -14.93 9.41 -9.20
C LYS A 129 -13.73 8.94 -8.38
N TRP A 130 -12.91 8.06 -8.94
CA TRP A 130 -11.67 7.63 -8.31
C TRP A 130 -10.74 8.82 -8.03
N GLN A 131 -10.54 9.72 -9.02
CA GLN A 131 -9.72 10.93 -8.85
C GLN A 131 -10.24 11.84 -7.73
N GLU A 132 -11.55 12.01 -7.63
CA GLU A 132 -12.20 12.78 -6.57
C GLU A 132 -11.93 12.17 -5.19
N ILE A 133 -12.05 10.84 -5.05
CA ILE A 133 -11.73 10.15 -3.80
C ILE A 133 -10.24 10.33 -3.44
N MET A 134 -9.32 10.17 -4.41
CA MET A 134 -7.89 10.40 -4.19
C MET A 134 -7.62 11.80 -3.64
N ILE A 135 -8.18 12.84 -4.27
CA ILE A 135 -8.02 14.24 -3.85
C ILE A 135 -8.61 14.46 -2.45
N ASN A 136 -9.82 13.97 -2.18
CA ASN A 136 -10.47 14.11 -0.89
C ASN A 136 -9.74 13.38 0.23
N TYR A 137 -9.07 12.28 -0.10
CA TYR A 137 -8.19 11.55 0.83
C TYR A 137 -6.82 12.25 1.03
N GLY A 138 -6.48 13.25 0.22
CA GLY A 138 -5.23 14.00 0.29
C GLY A 138 -4.08 13.42 -0.54
N LEU A 139 -4.40 12.63 -1.56
CA LEU A 139 -3.42 12.05 -2.48
C LEU A 139 -3.49 12.68 -3.87
N SER A 140 -2.37 12.63 -4.60
CA SER A 140 -2.35 12.99 -6.02
C SER A 140 -3.15 11.97 -6.83
N PRO A 141 -4.04 12.42 -7.75
CA PRO A 141 -4.81 11.53 -8.62
C PRO A 141 -3.99 10.99 -9.81
N ASP A 142 -2.66 10.94 -9.68
CA ASP A 142 -1.78 10.43 -10.72
C ASP A 142 -1.97 8.92 -10.93
N LYS A 143 -2.14 8.53 -12.19
CA LYS A 143 -2.33 7.13 -12.58
C LYS A 143 -1.03 6.32 -12.51
N HIS A 144 0.10 6.99 -12.63
CA HIS A 144 1.42 6.37 -12.73
C HIS A 144 2.28 6.73 -11.53
N HIS A 145 2.81 5.70 -10.89
CA HIS A 145 3.80 5.84 -9.85
C HIS A 145 5.17 5.62 -10.48
N ASN A 146 6.11 6.55 -10.26
CA ASN A 146 7.48 6.47 -10.78
C ASN A 146 8.33 5.39 -10.07
N MET A 147 7.75 4.23 -9.81
CA MET A 147 8.38 3.09 -9.14
C MET A 147 8.81 2.04 -10.17
N TRP A 148 9.83 2.38 -10.99
CA TRP A 148 10.40 1.44 -11.95
C TRP A 148 11.58 0.70 -11.34
N ILE A 149 11.49 -0.62 -11.24
CA ILE A 149 12.62 -1.48 -10.88
C ILE A 149 13.36 -1.83 -12.18
N LYS A 150 14.59 -1.35 -12.29
CA LYS A 150 15.50 -1.68 -13.40
C LYS A 150 16.09 -3.08 -13.24
#